data_a32a7400400110033098590b3d438d01
#
_entry.id   a32a7400400110033098590b3d438d01
#
_cell.length_a   1.000
_cell.length_b   1.000
_cell.length_c   1.000
_cell.angle_alpha   90.00
_cell.angle_beta   90.00
_cell.angle_gamma   90.00
#
_symmetry.space_group_name_H-M   'P 1'
#
loop_
_entity.id
_entity.type
_entity.pdbx_description
1 polymer ?
#
loop_
_entity_poly.entity_id
_entity_poly.type
_entity_poly.pdbx_seq_one_letter_code
_entity_poly.pdbx_strand_id
1 'polypeptide(L)'
;MMSNSIEELGWWQDVQPTREELHLSGGLLVEDWPHARQIIRLSTQMFDATRPLHRLDQQSLRMLERAALLHNAGMLVEARRHHKHSFRLIKAANLPDFTEEERYEIALIARYHRRALPSNEHEEFAALSRSARKRVSMVAALLRVADALDYNHDARVLRIAAEPALCDENIWTILLWIRSLADLDAEIEQAHDKADLFEKVFKRKLRLIVQDGRYAQSS
;
A
#
# COMPACT_ATOMS: atom_id res chain seq x y z
N MET A 1 -6.09 -8.66 -32.67
CA MET A 1 -6.55 -7.63 -31.72
C MET A 1 -7.11 -8.39 -30.55
N MET A 2 -6.28 -8.72 -29.56
CA MET A 2 -6.73 -9.39 -28.34
C MET A 2 -6.77 -8.35 -27.24
N SER A 3 -7.97 -8.06 -26.78
CA SER A 3 -8.32 -7.16 -25.71
C SER A 3 -7.63 -7.61 -24.42
N ASN A 4 -6.99 -6.68 -23.73
CA ASN A 4 -6.34 -6.86 -22.45
C ASN A 4 -7.36 -7.15 -21.34
N SER A 5 -7.76 -8.40 -21.18
CA SER A 5 -8.71 -8.84 -20.14
C SER A 5 -8.18 -8.78 -18.69
N ILE A 6 -7.01 -8.23 -18.45
CA ILE A 6 -6.48 -7.96 -17.09
C ILE A 6 -6.92 -6.59 -16.56
N GLU A 7 -7.40 -5.70 -17.43
CA GLU A 7 -7.86 -4.34 -17.05
C GLU A 7 -9.29 -4.30 -16.50
N GLU A 8 -10.07 -5.37 -16.63
CA GLU A 8 -11.51 -5.37 -16.29
C GLU A 8 -11.86 -5.63 -14.81
N LEU A 9 -10.88 -5.72 -13.90
CA LEU A 9 -11.13 -6.10 -12.50
C LEU A 9 -10.88 -5.01 -11.48
N GLY A 10 -11.07 -3.73 -11.79
CA GLY A 10 -10.63 -2.81 -10.76
C GLY A 10 -11.27 -1.44 -10.67
N TRP A 11 -12.20 -1.27 -9.74
CA TRP A 11 -12.64 -0.01 -9.13
C TRP A 11 -11.44 0.91 -8.71
N TRP A 12 -10.21 0.41 -8.56
CA TRP A 12 -8.98 1.21 -8.38
C TRP A 12 -8.65 2.10 -9.59
N GLN A 13 -9.25 1.83 -10.76
CA GLN A 13 -9.17 2.71 -11.93
C GLN A 13 -9.93 4.02 -11.69
N ASP A 14 -10.89 4.00 -10.75
CA ASP A 14 -11.71 5.16 -10.39
C ASP A 14 -11.03 6.07 -9.36
N VAL A 15 -9.92 5.61 -8.74
CA VAL A 15 -9.13 6.43 -7.81
C VAL A 15 -8.32 7.43 -8.61
N GLN A 16 -8.90 8.61 -8.82
CA GLN A 16 -8.24 9.73 -9.48
C GLN A 16 -7.78 10.75 -8.43
N PRO A 17 -6.61 11.38 -8.62
CA PRO A 17 -6.21 12.46 -7.74
C PRO A 17 -7.14 13.66 -7.94
N THR A 18 -7.57 14.25 -6.87
CA THR A 18 -8.27 15.53 -6.88
C THR A 18 -7.32 16.65 -7.31
N ARG A 19 -7.88 17.78 -7.75
CA ARG A 19 -7.08 18.98 -8.09
C ARG A 19 -6.21 19.42 -6.92
N GLU A 20 -6.71 19.29 -5.69
CA GLU A 20 -5.96 19.65 -4.48
C GLU A 20 -4.82 18.69 -4.19
N GLU A 21 -5.03 17.39 -4.36
CA GLU A 21 -3.98 16.39 -4.21
C GLU A 21 -2.86 16.55 -5.23
N LEU A 22 -3.21 16.91 -6.48
CA LEU A 22 -2.23 17.28 -7.51
C LEU A 22 -1.45 18.53 -7.11
N HIS A 23 -2.12 19.52 -6.56
CA HIS A 23 -1.47 20.74 -6.05
C HIS A 23 -0.58 20.44 -4.84
N LEU A 24 -1.06 19.63 -3.91
CA LEU A 24 -0.34 19.20 -2.73
C LEU A 24 0.98 18.49 -3.07
N SER A 25 0.96 17.67 -4.09
CA SER A 25 2.14 16.96 -4.60
C SER A 25 3.03 17.82 -5.51
N GLY A 26 2.67 19.11 -5.74
CA GLY A 26 3.40 20.00 -6.63
C GLY A 26 3.55 19.48 -8.05
N GLY A 27 2.61 18.66 -8.52
CA GLY A 27 2.65 18.00 -9.81
C GLY A 27 3.41 16.67 -9.82
N LEU A 28 4.04 16.26 -8.73
CA LEU A 28 4.78 14.98 -8.64
C LEU A 28 3.88 13.79 -9.04
N LEU A 29 2.60 13.80 -8.66
CA LEU A 29 1.67 12.75 -9.03
C LEU A 29 1.51 12.59 -10.54
N VAL A 30 1.77 13.61 -11.34
CA VAL A 30 1.72 13.52 -12.81
C VAL A 30 2.90 12.68 -13.32
N GLU A 31 4.08 12.86 -12.74
CA GLU A 31 5.31 12.14 -13.13
C GLU A 31 5.34 10.73 -12.52
N ASP A 32 4.92 10.59 -11.26
CA ASP A 32 4.93 9.32 -10.50
C ASP A 32 3.59 8.56 -10.60
N TRP A 33 2.68 9.00 -11.47
CA TRP A 33 1.34 8.44 -11.60
C TRP A 33 1.33 6.92 -11.88
N PRO A 34 2.17 6.38 -12.78
CA PRO A 34 2.23 4.94 -13.01
C PRO A 34 2.55 4.16 -11.73
N HIS A 35 3.52 4.61 -10.93
CA HIS A 35 3.86 4.02 -9.64
C HIS A 35 2.70 4.19 -8.63
N ALA A 36 2.16 5.39 -8.47
CA ALA A 36 1.05 5.64 -7.54
C ALA A 36 -0.16 4.74 -7.84
N ARG A 37 -0.55 4.59 -9.11
CA ARG A 37 -1.61 3.66 -9.54
C ARG A 37 -1.27 2.21 -9.21
N GLN A 38 -0.04 1.81 -9.45
CA GLN A 38 0.43 0.47 -9.12
C GLN A 38 0.32 0.21 -7.62
N ILE A 39 0.76 1.16 -6.77
CA ILE A 39 0.68 1.02 -5.32
C ILE A 39 -0.77 0.98 -4.82
N ILE A 40 -1.67 1.82 -5.36
CA ILE A 40 -3.11 1.74 -5.06
C ILE A 40 -3.61 0.33 -5.36
N ARG A 41 -3.36 -0.19 -6.57
CA ARG A 41 -3.80 -1.51 -7.00
C ARG A 41 -3.28 -2.63 -6.09
N LEU A 42 -1.96 -2.66 -5.85
CA LEU A 42 -1.35 -3.68 -4.99
C LEU A 42 -1.81 -3.58 -3.53
N SER A 43 -1.95 -2.35 -3.01
CA SER A 43 -2.46 -2.11 -1.65
C SER A 43 -3.87 -2.64 -1.47
N THR A 44 -4.73 -2.42 -2.45
CA THR A 44 -6.11 -2.93 -2.44
C THR A 44 -6.15 -4.44 -2.49
N GLN A 45 -5.39 -5.04 -3.39
CA GLN A 45 -5.32 -6.50 -3.47
C GLN A 45 -4.74 -7.10 -2.18
N MET A 46 -3.74 -6.44 -1.56
CA MET A 46 -3.24 -6.83 -0.22
C MET A 46 -4.32 -6.72 0.85
N PHE A 47 -5.11 -5.63 0.84
CA PHE A 47 -6.23 -5.46 1.76
C PHE A 47 -7.23 -6.61 1.63
N ASP A 48 -7.65 -6.95 0.42
CA ASP A 48 -8.59 -8.05 0.18
C ASP A 48 -7.98 -9.41 0.54
N ALA A 49 -6.73 -9.66 0.13
CA ALA A 49 -6.01 -10.89 0.45
C ALA A 49 -5.80 -11.12 1.95
N THR A 50 -5.81 -10.06 2.75
CA THR A 50 -5.62 -10.12 4.22
C THR A 50 -6.88 -9.81 5.01
N ARG A 51 -8.05 -9.71 4.36
CA ARG A 51 -9.34 -9.43 5.00
C ARG A 51 -9.65 -10.37 6.18
N PRO A 52 -9.38 -11.68 6.11
CA PRO A 52 -9.57 -12.57 7.25
C PRO A 52 -8.74 -12.21 8.49
N LEU A 53 -7.57 -11.57 8.31
CA LEU A 53 -6.68 -11.17 9.40
C LEU A 53 -7.10 -9.86 10.05
N HIS A 54 -7.42 -8.83 9.25
CA HIS A 54 -7.67 -7.48 9.78
C HIS A 54 -9.14 -7.20 10.07
N ARG A 55 -10.08 -7.73 9.27
CA ARG A 55 -11.53 -7.50 9.38
C ARG A 55 -11.93 -6.02 9.39
N LEU A 56 -11.14 -5.18 8.71
CA LEU A 56 -11.40 -3.75 8.57
C LEU A 56 -12.53 -3.51 7.56
N ASP A 57 -13.15 -2.35 7.66
CA ASP A 57 -14.26 -1.90 6.83
C ASP A 57 -13.80 -1.24 5.52
N GLN A 58 -14.78 -0.89 4.68
CA GLN A 58 -14.54 -0.22 3.40
C GLN A 58 -13.93 1.17 3.57
N GLN A 59 -14.23 1.88 4.68
CA GLN A 59 -13.63 3.17 4.96
C GLN A 59 -12.12 3.05 5.18
N SER A 60 -11.69 2.00 5.88
CA SER A 60 -10.26 1.70 6.06
C SER A 60 -9.55 1.43 4.73
N LEU A 61 -10.24 0.79 3.78
CA LEU A 61 -9.72 0.60 2.43
C LEU A 61 -9.55 1.94 1.70
N ARG A 62 -10.57 2.82 1.72
CA ARG A 62 -10.45 4.17 1.13
C ARG A 62 -9.30 4.98 1.71
N MET A 63 -9.07 4.86 3.03
CA MET A 63 -7.93 5.50 3.69
C MET A 63 -6.59 4.92 3.19
N LEU A 64 -6.51 3.60 2.99
CA LEU A 64 -5.33 2.94 2.41
C LEU A 64 -5.03 3.46 0.99
N GLU A 65 -6.05 3.53 0.14
CA GLU A 65 -5.92 4.02 -1.24
C GLU A 65 -5.43 5.44 -1.29
N ARG A 66 -5.97 6.29 -0.42
CA ARG A 66 -5.58 7.69 -0.35
C ARG A 66 -4.16 7.85 0.20
N ALA A 67 -3.79 7.04 1.19
CA ALA A 67 -2.41 6.98 1.68
C ALA A 67 -1.44 6.46 0.59
N ALA A 68 -1.85 5.44 -0.18
CA ALA A 68 -1.09 4.90 -1.29
C ALA A 68 -0.88 5.94 -2.41
N LEU A 69 -1.91 6.74 -2.72
CA LEU A 69 -1.81 7.84 -3.68
C LEU A 69 -0.80 8.91 -3.23
N LEU A 70 -0.79 9.26 -1.96
CA LEU A 70 -0.08 10.43 -1.44
C LEU A 70 1.23 10.09 -0.70
N HIS A 71 1.64 8.82 -0.60
CA HIS A 71 2.79 8.42 0.22
C HIS A 71 4.09 9.11 -0.19
N ASN A 72 4.25 9.42 -1.47
CA ASN A 72 5.41 10.11 -2.03
C ASN A 72 5.26 11.64 -2.17
N ALA A 73 4.13 12.24 -1.76
CA ALA A 73 3.88 13.69 -1.90
C ALA A 73 5.02 14.58 -1.33
N GLY A 74 5.73 14.08 -0.32
CA GLY A 74 6.87 14.79 0.28
C GLY A 74 8.19 14.72 -0.49
N MET A 75 8.26 13.97 -1.60
CA MET A 75 9.51 13.83 -2.39
C MET A 75 10.04 15.16 -2.90
N LEU A 76 9.17 16.09 -3.27
CA LEU A 76 9.54 17.44 -3.71
C LEU A 76 10.17 18.30 -2.62
N VAL A 77 9.90 17.99 -1.35
CA VAL A 77 10.48 18.74 -0.24
C VAL A 77 11.86 18.20 0.10
N GLU A 78 11.95 16.89 0.34
CA GLU A 78 13.21 16.20 0.64
C GLU A 78 13.06 14.69 0.40
N ALA A 79 13.75 14.15 -0.61
CA ALA A 79 13.66 12.74 -0.97
C ALA A 79 14.03 11.79 0.19
N ARG A 80 15.07 12.11 0.99
CA ARG A 80 15.53 11.24 2.09
C ARG A 80 14.52 11.09 3.21
N ARG A 81 13.72 12.14 3.49
CA ARG A 81 12.73 12.20 4.57
C ARG A 81 11.31 12.39 4.05
N HIS A 82 11.05 12.07 2.77
CA HIS A 82 9.77 12.35 2.14
C HIS A 82 8.57 11.82 2.96
N HIS A 83 8.66 10.66 3.58
CA HIS A 83 7.60 10.11 4.44
C HIS A 83 7.17 11.06 5.58
N LYS A 84 8.12 11.86 6.16
CA LYS A 84 7.79 12.88 7.17
C LYS A 84 7.18 14.12 6.54
N HIS A 85 7.61 14.48 5.34
CA HIS A 85 7.03 15.59 4.59
C HIS A 85 5.65 15.24 4.04
N SER A 86 5.46 14.02 3.52
CA SER A 86 4.13 13.52 3.13
C SER A 86 3.15 13.59 4.30
N PHE A 87 3.54 13.14 5.50
CA PHE A 87 2.72 13.29 6.70
C PHE A 87 2.25 14.73 6.92
N ARG A 88 3.17 15.71 6.87
CA ARG A 88 2.85 17.11 7.10
C ARG A 88 1.92 17.68 6.03
N LEU A 89 2.20 17.36 4.77
CA LEU A 89 1.40 17.80 3.64
C LEU A 89 -0.02 17.21 3.71
N ILE A 90 -0.17 15.92 3.91
CA ILE A 90 -1.47 15.24 3.99
C ILE A 90 -2.27 15.74 5.19
N LYS A 91 -1.60 15.91 6.35
CA LYS A 91 -2.25 16.45 7.56
C LYS A 91 -2.84 17.85 7.32
N ALA A 92 -2.17 18.69 6.55
CA ALA A 92 -2.60 20.06 6.24
C ALA A 92 -3.57 20.16 5.07
N ALA A 93 -3.71 19.09 4.26
CA ALA A 93 -4.54 19.07 3.07
C ALA A 93 -6.04 19.13 3.39
N ASN A 94 -6.82 19.66 2.45
CA ASN A 94 -8.26 19.47 2.45
C ASN A 94 -8.59 18.19 1.68
N LEU A 95 -9.01 17.14 2.36
CA LEU A 95 -9.50 15.89 1.79
C LEU A 95 -11.00 15.79 2.09
N PRO A 96 -11.87 16.30 1.22
CA PRO A 96 -13.29 16.52 1.54
C PRO A 96 -14.07 15.23 1.83
N ASP A 97 -13.58 14.09 1.34
CA ASP A 97 -14.22 12.78 1.55
C ASP A 97 -13.84 12.13 2.89
N PHE A 98 -13.03 12.80 3.70
CA PHE A 98 -12.50 12.28 4.95
C PHE A 98 -12.67 13.29 6.09
N THR A 99 -13.00 12.80 7.28
CA THR A 99 -12.99 13.62 8.49
C THR A 99 -11.57 14.06 8.84
N GLU A 100 -11.43 15.00 9.77
CA GLU A 100 -10.12 15.44 10.23
C GLU A 100 -9.33 14.30 10.87
N GLU A 101 -9.99 13.45 11.65
CA GLU A 101 -9.38 12.26 12.25
C GLU A 101 -8.91 11.26 11.19
N GLU A 102 -9.73 10.97 10.19
CA GLU A 102 -9.38 10.07 9.09
C GLU A 102 -8.22 10.61 8.25
N ARG A 103 -8.23 11.90 7.94
CA ARG A 103 -7.11 12.57 7.27
C ARG A 103 -5.82 12.45 8.07
N TYR A 104 -5.89 12.59 9.39
CA TYR A 104 -4.75 12.42 10.26
C TYR A 104 -4.23 10.98 10.26
N GLU A 105 -5.12 9.99 10.25
CA GLU A 105 -4.77 8.57 10.10
C GLU A 105 -4.13 8.29 8.73
N ILE A 106 -4.69 8.82 7.63
CA ILE A 106 -4.11 8.72 6.27
C ILE A 106 -2.68 9.27 6.27
N ALA A 107 -2.46 10.43 6.87
CA ALA A 107 -1.14 11.02 6.99
C ALA A 107 -0.15 10.10 7.74
N LEU A 108 -0.58 9.46 8.82
CA LEU A 108 0.23 8.52 9.57
C LEU A 108 0.48 7.21 8.81
N ILE A 109 -0.50 6.69 8.08
CA ILE A 109 -0.33 5.52 7.21
C ILE A 109 0.76 5.83 6.17
N ALA A 110 0.67 6.98 5.50
CA ALA A 110 1.68 7.43 4.55
C ALA A 110 3.07 7.64 5.22
N ARG A 111 3.12 8.17 6.45
CA ARG A 111 4.37 8.32 7.20
C ARG A 111 5.07 6.98 7.44
N TYR A 112 4.30 5.94 7.73
CA TYR A 112 4.83 4.62 8.13
C TYR A 112 5.02 3.64 6.96
N HIS A 113 4.89 4.07 5.70
CA HIS A 113 5.17 3.20 4.56
C HIS A 113 6.64 2.76 4.48
N ARG A 114 7.55 3.48 5.16
CA ARG A 114 8.99 3.15 5.21
C ARG A 114 9.63 3.54 6.54
N ARG A 115 10.84 3.04 6.77
CA ARG A 115 11.67 3.31 7.96
C ARG A 115 10.99 2.92 9.26
N ALA A 116 10.82 3.88 10.19
CA ALA A 116 10.31 3.61 11.53
C ALA A 116 8.92 2.97 11.52
N LEU A 117 8.70 2.04 12.42
CA LEU A 117 7.39 1.44 12.68
C LEU A 117 6.54 2.33 13.58
N PRO A 118 5.20 2.21 13.54
CA PRO A 118 4.32 2.85 14.51
C PRO A 118 4.76 2.54 15.94
N SER A 119 4.95 3.59 16.77
CA SER A 119 5.38 3.48 18.16
C SER A 119 4.69 4.55 19.01
N ASN A 120 4.36 4.21 20.26
CA ASN A 120 3.87 5.18 21.24
C ASN A 120 4.93 6.23 21.65
N GLU A 121 6.17 6.06 21.25
CA GLU A 121 7.22 7.08 21.39
C GLU A 121 7.06 8.20 20.34
N HIS A 122 6.30 7.97 19.29
CA HIS A 122 5.94 9.00 18.33
C HIS A 122 4.69 9.72 18.81
N GLU A 123 4.85 10.98 19.20
CA GLU A 123 3.77 11.81 19.78
C GLU A 123 2.51 11.76 18.92
N GLU A 124 2.66 11.92 17.60
CA GLU A 124 1.54 11.95 16.67
C GLU A 124 0.77 10.61 16.60
N PHE A 125 1.46 9.49 16.79
CA PHE A 125 0.82 8.18 16.86
C PHE A 125 0.21 7.92 18.22
N ALA A 126 0.89 8.34 19.30
CA ALA A 126 0.42 8.18 20.65
C ALA A 126 -0.88 8.97 20.93
N ALA A 127 -1.08 10.10 20.23
CA ALA A 127 -2.29 10.93 20.33
C ALA A 127 -3.56 10.23 19.79
N LEU A 128 -3.42 9.19 18.96
CA LEU A 128 -4.55 8.43 18.44
C LEU A 128 -5.25 7.60 19.52
N SER A 129 -6.55 7.35 19.33
CA SER A 129 -7.27 6.34 20.10
C SER A 129 -6.66 4.95 19.90
N ARG A 130 -6.92 4.02 20.83
CA ARG A 130 -6.44 2.63 20.70
C ARG A 130 -6.92 1.96 19.41
N SER A 131 -8.16 2.19 19.01
CA SER A 131 -8.73 1.65 17.77
C SER A 131 -8.05 2.23 16.54
N ALA A 132 -7.84 3.54 16.49
CA ALA A 132 -7.14 4.23 15.41
C ALA A 132 -5.67 3.77 15.31
N ARG A 133 -4.95 3.64 16.43
CA ARG A 133 -3.59 3.08 16.42
C ARG A 133 -3.54 1.67 15.82
N LYS A 134 -4.51 0.82 16.17
CA LYS A 134 -4.60 -0.52 15.61
C LYS A 134 -4.86 -0.47 14.10
N ARG A 135 -5.82 0.35 13.66
CA ARG A 135 -6.15 0.53 12.24
C ARG A 135 -4.97 1.06 11.45
N VAL A 136 -4.34 2.16 11.88
CA VAL A 136 -3.15 2.73 11.23
C VAL A 136 -2.02 1.71 11.12
N SER A 137 -1.76 0.92 12.17
CA SER A 137 -0.71 -0.10 12.13
C SER A 137 -1.01 -1.20 11.11
N MET A 138 -2.26 -1.68 11.05
CA MET A 138 -2.66 -2.71 10.08
C MET A 138 -2.56 -2.18 8.65
N VAL A 139 -3.14 -1.00 8.39
CA VAL A 139 -3.19 -0.41 7.05
C VAL A 139 -1.78 -0.01 6.57
N ALA A 140 -0.95 0.57 7.43
CA ALA A 140 0.44 0.87 7.09
C ALA A 140 1.26 -0.39 6.78
N ALA A 141 0.98 -1.52 7.45
CA ALA A 141 1.64 -2.79 7.16
C ALA A 141 1.37 -3.26 5.73
N LEU A 142 0.14 -3.09 5.25
CA LEU A 142 -0.25 -3.45 3.88
C LEU A 142 0.43 -2.53 2.86
N LEU A 143 0.40 -1.21 3.11
CA LEU A 143 1.06 -0.23 2.23
C LEU A 143 2.57 -0.48 2.12
N ARG A 144 3.25 -0.82 3.22
CA ARG A 144 4.70 -1.11 3.22
C ARG A 144 5.06 -2.23 2.27
N VAL A 145 4.31 -3.33 2.31
CA VAL A 145 4.54 -4.48 1.43
C VAL A 145 4.20 -4.13 -0.01
N ALA A 146 3.06 -3.48 -0.25
CA ALA A 146 2.63 -3.08 -1.58
C ALA A 146 3.65 -2.15 -2.26
N ASP A 147 4.17 -1.14 -1.54
CA ASP A 147 5.21 -0.22 -2.03
C ASP A 147 6.52 -0.95 -2.35
N ALA A 148 6.89 -1.96 -1.56
CA ALA A 148 8.07 -2.76 -1.83
C ALA A 148 7.94 -3.63 -3.10
N LEU A 149 6.73 -4.12 -3.40
CA LEU A 149 6.47 -4.94 -4.59
C LEU A 149 6.50 -4.15 -5.92
N ASP A 150 6.71 -2.85 -5.88
CA ASP A 150 6.99 -2.00 -7.04
C ASP A 150 8.24 -1.14 -6.82
N TYR A 151 9.25 -1.71 -6.17
CA TYR A 151 10.48 -1.01 -5.77
C TYR A 151 11.22 -0.34 -6.94
N ASN A 152 11.24 -0.98 -8.10
CA ASN A 152 11.86 -0.45 -9.32
C ASN A 152 10.93 0.44 -10.15
N HIS A 153 9.69 0.69 -9.74
CA HIS A 153 8.69 1.52 -10.42
C HIS A 153 8.38 1.07 -11.87
N ASP A 154 8.41 -0.24 -12.13
CA ASP A 154 8.21 -0.80 -13.47
C ASP A 154 6.96 -1.71 -13.60
N ALA A 155 6.15 -1.76 -12.54
CA ALA A 155 4.86 -2.45 -12.49
C ALA A 155 4.93 -3.93 -12.92
N ARG A 156 5.98 -4.65 -12.52
CA ARG A 156 6.18 -6.08 -12.87
C ARG A 156 5.17 -6.99 -12.19
N VAL A 157 4.78 -6.71 -10.95
CA VAL A 157 3.75 -7.47 -10.25
C VAL A 157 2.39 -7.10 -10.80
N LEU A 158 1.73 -8.04 -11.49
CA LEU A 158 0.44 -7.81 -12.15
C LEU A 158 -0.74 -8.03 -11.20
N ARG A 159 -0.63 -8.99 -10.28
CA ARG A 159 -1.70 -9.36 -9.37
C ARG A 159 -1.12 -10.00 -8.12
N ILE A 160 -1.82 -9.83 -7.01
CA ILE A 160 -1.57 -10.57 -5.77
C ILE A 160 -2.88 -11.14 -5.23
N ALA A 161 -2.81 -12.30 -4.58
CA ALA A 161 -3.93 -12.89 -3.86
C ALA A 161 -3.42 -13.78 -2.72
N ALA A 162 -4.24 -13.98 -1.69
CA ALA A 162 -3.95 -15.00 -0.69
C ALA A 162 -4.13 -16.40 -1.27
N GLU A 163 -3.31 -17.36 -0.80
CA GLU A 163 -3.52 -18.78 -1.05
C GLU A 163 -3.89 -19.48 0.27
N PRO A 164 -5.20 -19.58 0.56
CA PRO A 164 -5.67 -20.09 1.85
C PRO A 164 -5.16 -21.49 2.20
N ALA A 165 -4.96 -22.36 1.18
CA ALA A 165 -4.45 -23.72 1.37
C ALA A 165 -3.00 -23.75 1.86
N LEU A 166 -2.25 -22.66 1.68
CA LEU A 166 -0.86 -22.49 2.12
C LEU A 166 -0.73 -21.52 3.32
N CYS A 167 -1.85 -21.13 3.93
CA CYS A 167 -1.88 -20.30 5.12
C CYS A 167 -2.14 -21.17 6.36
N ASP A 168 -1.52 -20.77 7.49
CA ASP A 168 -1.74 -21.38 8.80
C ASP A 168 -1.69 -20.33 9.92
N GLU A 169 -1.61 -20.78 11.17
CA GLU A 169 -1.52 -19.88 12.32
C GLU A 169 -0.22 -19.08 12.40
N ASN A 170 0.84 -19.51 11.70
CA ASN A 170 2.17 -18.89 11.72
C ASN A 170 2.52 -18.18 10.41
N ILE A 171 1.92 -18.61 9.30
CA ILE A 171 2.28 -18.16 7.95
C ILE A 171 1.05 -17.64 7.22
N TRP A 172 1.21 -16.51 6.53
CA TRP A 172 0.26 -15.98 5.57
C TRP A 172 0.91 -15.96 4.19
N THR A 173 0.36 -16.73 3.26
CA THR A 173 0.92 -16.89 1.92
C THR A 173 0.19 -16.04 0.90
N ILE A 174 0.96 -15.26 0.16
CA ILE A 174 0.51 -14.42 -0.95
C ILE A 174 1.15 -14.91 -2.23
N LEU A 175 0.34 -15.16 -3.24
CA LEU A 175 0.78 -15.46 -4.61
C LEU A 175 0.97 -14.15 -5.37
N LEU A 176 2.05 -14.07 -6.14
CA LEU A 176 2.39 -12.93 -6.99
C LEU A 176 2.35 -13.39 -8.45
N TRP A 177 1.45 -12.84 -9.26
CA TRP A 177 1.50 -13.00 -10.72
C TRP A 177 2.31 -11.87 -11.32
N ILE A 178 3.24 -12.21 -12.19
CA ILE A 178 4.23 -11.29 -12.73
C ILE A 178 4.19 -11.24 -14.24
N ARG A 179 4.64 -10.12 -14.80
CA ARG A 179 4.69 -9.92 -16.27
C ARG A 179 5.78 -10.76 -16.93
N SER A 180 6.90 -10.97 -16.25
CA SER A 180 8.07 -11.67 -16.75
C SER A 180 8.87 -12.22 -15.57
N LEU A 181 9.49 -13.38 -15.73
CA LEU A 181 10.41 -13.99 -14.74
C LEU A 181 11.74 -13.22 -14.62
N ALA A 182 11.98 -12.21 -15.45
CA ALA A 182 13.18 -11.39 -15.36
C ALA A 182 13.17 -10.61 -14.03
N ASP A 183 14.04 -11.06 -13.14
CA ASP A 183 14.57 -10.37 -11.96
C ASP A 183 13.55 -9.58 -11.10
N LEU A 184 12.92 -10.29 -10.16
CA LEU A 184 12.11 -9.72 -9.07
C LEU A 184 12.86 -9.76 -7.73
N ASP A 185 14.14 -10.08 -7.75
CA ASP A 185 14.87 -10.32 -6.51
C ASP A 185 14.86 -9.09 -5.62
N ALA A 186 14.98 -7.88 -6.20
CA ALA A 186 14.94 -6.64 -5.46
C ALA A 186 13.55 -6.38 -4.81
N GLU A 187 12.45 -6.58 -5.53
CA GLU A 187 11.09 -6.43 -5.01
C GLU A 187 10.81 -7.43 -3.91
N ILE A 188 11.22 -8.69 -4.08
CA ILE A 188 11.01 -9.74 -3.09
C ILE A 188 11.84 -9.46 -1.84
N GLU A 189 13.12 -9.11 -1.98
CA GLU A 189 13.99 -8.73 -0.86
C GLU A 189 13.39 -7.53 -0.10
N GLN A 190 13.04 -6.46 -0.81
CA GLN A 190 12.43 -5.28 -0.20
C GLN A 190 11.08 -5.58 0.46
N ALA A 191 10.25 -6.46 -0.12
CA ALA A 191 8.99 -6.85 0.47
C ALA A 191 9.20 -7.65 1.77
N HIS A 192 10.18 -8.53 1.81
CA HIS A 192 10.55 -9.24 3.04
C HIS A 192 11.10 -8.29 4.11
N ASP A 193 11.97 -7.34 3.75
CA ASP A 193 12.50 -6.34 4.67
C ASP A 193 11.38 -5.46 5.26
N LYS A 194 10.37 -5.11 4.45
CA LYS A 194 9.23 -4.30 4.89
C LYS A 194 8.08 -5.08 5.50
N ALA A 195 8.14 -6.42 5.51
CA ALA A 195 7.15 -7.27 6.16
C ALA A 195 7.24 -7.25 7.70
N ASP A 196 8.24 -6.61 8.27
CA ASP A 196 8.46 -6.45 9.72
C ASP A 196 7.21 -5.97 10.46
N LEU A 197 6.51 -4.96 9.92
CA LEU A 197 5.26 -4.45 10.50
C LEU A 197 4.10 -5.43 10.29
N PHE A 198 4.01 -6.06 9.12
CA PHE A 198 3.00 -7.08 8.83
C PHE A 198 3.08 -8.23 9.87
N GLU A 199 4.26 -8.77 10.05
CA GLU A 199 4.51 -9.86 10.99
C GLU A 199 4.22 -9.46 12.44
N LYS A 200 4.61 -8.23 12.81
CA LYS A 200 4.34 -7.68 14.15
C LYS A 200 2.84 -7.54 14.42
N VAL A 201 2.07 -7.05 13.44
CA VAL A 201 0.65 -6.71 13.60
C VAL A 201 -0.23 -7.96 13.50
N PHE A 202 0.00 -8.80 12.50
CA PHE A 202 -0.82 -9.97 12.21
C PHE A 202 -0.36 -11.24 12.92
N LYS A 203 0.83 -11.21 13.54
CA LYS A 203 1.44 -12.38 14.22
C LYS A 203 1.60 -13.57 13.27
N ARG A 204 1.92 -13.29 12.01
CA ARG A 204 2.17 -14.28 10.96
C ARG A 204 3.35 -13.84 10.12
N LYS A 205 4.19 -14.80 9.74
CA LYS A 205 5.22 -14.59 8.72
C LYS A 205 4.57 -14.42 7.35
N LEU A 206 5.02 -13.41 6.61
CA LEU A 206 4.60 -13.22 5.22
C LEU A 206 5.43 -14.13 4.32
N ARG A 207 4.76 -14.99 3.56
CA ARG A 207 5.37 -15.80 2.50
C ARG A 207 4.90 -15.29 1.15
N LEU A 208 5.84 -14.99 0.26
CA LEU A 208 5.57 -14.60 -1.12
C LEU A 208 5.95 -15.73 -2.04
N ILE A 209 5.05 -16.11 -2.94
CA ILE A 209 5.27 -17.15 -3.95
C ILE A 209 4.99 -16.55 -5.33
N VAL A 210 6.02 -16.52 -6.16
CA VAL A 210 5.90 -16.02 -7.53
C VAL A 210 5.23 -17.08 -8.42
N GLN A 211 4.21 -16.65 -9.16
CA GLN A 211 3.52 -17.44 -10.16
C GLN A 211 3.91 -16.96 -11.56
N ASP A 212 4.28 -17.86 -12.44
CA ASP A 212 4.51 -17.54 -13.85
C ASP A 212 3.19 -17.11 -14.51
N GLY A 213 3.13 -15.88 -15.02
CA GLY A 213 1.93 -15.28 -15.61
C GLY A 213 1.32 -16.01 -16.82
N ARG A 214 1.98 -17.07 -17.31
CA ARG A 214 1.51 -17.90 -18.44
C ARG A 214 0.25 -18.70 -18.11
N TYR A 215 -0.13 -18.85 -16.84
CA TYR A 215 -1.30 -19.63 -16.42
C TYR A 215 -2.61 -18.86 -16.30
N ALA A 216 -2.63 -17.56 -16.56
CA ALA A 216 -3.84 -16.73 -16.44
C ALA A 216 -4.76 -16.75 -17.69
N GLN A 217 -4.49 -17.63 -18.69
CA GLN A 217 -5.25 -17.67 -19.95
C GLN A 217 -6.13 -18.92 -20.13
N SER A 218 -6.30 -19.74 -19.11
CA SER A 218 -7.14 -20.95 -19.24
C SER A 218 -8.02 -21.14 -18.01
N SER A 219 -9.11 -20.39 -17.95
CA SER A 219 -10.37 -20.79 -17.26
C SER A 219 -11.49 -19.88 -17.71
#